data_264ec6aa7e2b15c5fffb4ec534a460bb
#
_entry.id   264ec6aa7e2b15c5fffb4ec534a460bb
#
_cell.length_a   1.000
_cell.length_b   1.000
_cell.length_c   1.000
_cell.angle_alpha   90.00
_cell.angle_beta   90.00
_cell.angle_gamma   90.00
#
_symmetry.space_group_name_H-M   'P 1'
#
loop_
_entity.id
_entity.type
_entity.pdbx_description
1 polymer ?
#
loop_
_entity_poly.entity_id
_entity_poly.type
_entity_poly.pdbx_seq_one_letter_code
_entity_poly.pdbx_strand_id
1 'polypeptide(L)'
;REQDVSSPVQPLSTFMKLEKIVHESPENIGKLWTAFHIMKNKISAVVPAATYAQMVDTAKSFPQFVLPLPRIVKKADEDGEVESGYEVYYLQWIPLPKPADTASNAPAPMAVLFTPLAEYKLRQEYAQPTLVLTHYTDLIESKGIVLLRGDITESDKGKAHIQQKDAQLLTLGLQRFYHIDWALEGLDNDEQVDRRRALLRAFH
;
A
#
# COMPACT_ATOMS: atom_id res chain seq x y z
N ARG A 1 -8.02 9.37 -33.17
CA ARG A 1 -7.28 8.18 -32.62
C ARG A 1 -6.94 8.54 -31.20
N GLU A 2 -7.83 8.18 -30.26
CA GLU A 2 -7.52 8.17 -28.84
C GLU A 2 -6.38 7.19 -28.64
N GLN A 3 -5.26 7.66 -28.13
CA GLN A 3 -4.17 6.82 -27.70
C GLN A 3 -4.67 6.11 -26.44
N ASP A 4 -4.89 4.82 -26.56
CA ASP A 4 -5.15 3.90 -25.47
C ASP A 4 -3.90 3.91 -24.58
N VAL A 5 -3.89 4.79 -23.57
CA VAL A 5 -2.84 4.83 -22.56
C VAL A 5 -3.08 3.61 -21.69
N SER A 6 -2.46 2.50 -22.07
CA SER A 6 -2.49 1.29 -21.25
C SER A 6 -2.03 1.64 -19.85
N SER A 7 -2.94 1.51 -18.88
CA SER A 7 -2.62 1.71 -17.48
C SER A 7 -1.45 0.77 -17.11
N PRO A 8 -0.39 1.26 -16.47
CA PRO A 8 0.71 0.42 -16.01
C PRO A 8 0.27 -0.61 -14.96
N VAL A 9 -0.95 -0.46 -14.44
CA VAL A 9 -1.55 -1.34 -13.46
C VAL A 9 -2.42 -2.38 -14.17
N GLN A 10 -2.11 -3.65 -13.95
CA GLN A 10 -2.89 -4.75 -14.47
C GLN A 10 -4.28 -4.76 -13.81
N PRO A 11 -5.38 -4.95 -14.56
CA PRO A 11 -6.73 -5.03 -14.01
C PRO A 11 -6.90 -6.27 -13.12
N LEU A 12 -7.89 -6.23 -12.22
CA LEU A 12 -8.17 -7.35 -11.30
C LEU A 12 -8.47 -8.66 -12.05
N SER A 13 -9.11 -8.57 -13.21
CA SER A 13 -9.43 -9.71 -14.09
C SER A 13 -8.20 -10.50 -14.55
N THR A 14 -7.00 -9.90 -14.54
CA THR A 14 -5.73 -10.60 -14.81
C THR A 14 -5.40 -11.65 -13.74
N PHE A 15 -5.81 -11.41 -12.50
CA PHE A 15 -5.46 -12.26 -11.36
C PHE A 15 -6.60 -13.15 -10.91
N MET A 16 -7.83 -12.75 -11.19
CA MET A 16 -9.03 -13.41 -10.66
C MET A 16 -10.15 -13.37 -11.70
N LYS A 17 -10.74 -14.53 -11.97
CA LYS A 17 -11.89 -14.62 -12.86
C LYS A 17 -13.14 -14.11 -12.15
N LEU A 18 -13.53 -12.86 -12.43
CA LEU A 18 -14.61 -12.17 -11.74
C LEU A 18 -15.94 -12.96 -11.85
N GLU A 19 -16.21 -13.55 -12.99
CA GLU A 19 -17.41 -14.38 -13.23
C GLU A 19 -17.50 -15.61 -12.30
N LYS A 20 -16.37 -16.13 -11.83
CA LYS A 20 -16.34 -17.30 -10.93
C LYS A 20 -16.55 -16.93 -9.47
N ILE A 21 -16.21 -15.70 -9.08
CA ILE A 21 -16.31 -15.27 -7.69
C ILE A 21 -17.63 -14.57 -7.36
N VAL A 22 -18.52 -14.38 -8.34
CA VAL A 22 -19.82 -13.72 -8.15
C VAL A 22 -20.61 -14.35 -7.00
N HIS A 23 -20.58 -15.67 -6.88
CA HIS A 23 -21.30 -16.43 -5.84
C HIS A 23 -20.47 -16.69 -4.58
N GLU A 24 -19.19 -16.32 -4.57
CA GLU A 24 -18.32 -16.53 -3.43
C GLU A 24 -18.56 -15.49 -2.33
N SER A 25 -18.35 -15.89 -1.07
CA SER A 25 -18.38 -14.97 0.04
C SER A 25 -17.11 -14.07 0.04
N PRO A 26 -17.17 -12.87 0.64
CA PRO A 26 -15.99 -12.02 0.80
C PRO A 26 -14.83 -12.74 1.48
N GLU A 27 -15.13 -13.60 2.45
CA GLU A 27 -14.14 -14.40 3.17
C GLU A 27 -13.43 -15.40 2.27
N ASN A 28 -14.20 -16.15 1.43
CA ASN A 28 -13.62 -17.09 0.49
C ASN A 28 -12.80 -16.40 -0.59
N ILE A 29 -13.26 -15.25 -1.10
CA ILE A 29 -12.49 -14.43 -2.03
C ILE A 29 -11.17 -14.02 -1.40
N GLY A 30 -11.18 -13.58 -0.15
CA GLY A 30 -9.99 -13.21 0.60
C GLY A 30 -9.00 -14.36 0.77
N LYS A 31 -9.48 -15.55 1.10
CA LYS A 31 -8.63 -16.75 1.20
C LYS A 31 -7.98 -17.11 -0.13
N LEU A 32 -8.74 -17.07 -1.22
CA LEU A 32 -8.22 -17.35 -2.57
C LEU A 32 -7.17 -16.30 -2.99
N TRP A 33 -7.46 -15.03 -2.74
CA TRP A 33 -6.56 -13.92 -3.02
C TRP A 33 -5.22 -14.05 -2.29
N THR A 34 -5.30 -14.31 -0.99
CA THR A 34 -4.12 -14.46 -0.14
C THR A 34 -3.29 -15.68 -0.55
N ALA A 35 -3.93 -16.84 -0.75
CA ALA A 35 -3.25 -18.05 -1.15
C ALA A 35 -2.51 -17.88 -2.50
N PHE A 36 -3.16 -17.27 -3.49
CA PHE A 36 -2.56 -17.00 -4.80
C PHE A 36 -1.30 -16.12 -4.69
N HIS A 37 -1.34 -15.08 -3.85
CA HIS A 37 -0.23 -14.14 -3.71
C HIS A 37 0.91 -14.69 -2.85
N ILE A 38 0.60 -15.47 -1.80
CA ILE A 38 1.62 -16.17 -0.99
C ILE A 38 2.44 -17.10 -1.89
N MET A 39 1.79 -17.89 -2.76
CA MET A 39 2.49 -18.79 -3.68
C MET A 39 3.43 -18.06 -4.65
N LYS A 40 3.15 -16.79 -4.93
CA LYS A 40 3.96 -15.91 -5.81
C LYS A 40 4.91 -15.00 -5.05
N ASN A 41 5.01 -15.18 -3.73
CA ASN A 41 5.84 -14.33 -2.87
C ASN A 41 5.52 -12.83 -3.00
N LYS A 42 4.23 -12.49 -3.15
CA LYS A 42 3.72 -11.12 -3.27
C LYS A 42 3.02 -10.69 -1.98
N ILE A 43 3.01 -9.39 -1.72
CA ILE A 43 2.22 -8.80 -0.65
C ILE A 43 0.74 -8.82 -1.06
N SER A 44 -0.13 -9.19 -0.14
CA SER A 44 -1.57 -9.11 -0.36
C SER A 44 -2.32 -8.89 0.95
N ALA A 45 -3.46 -8.23 0.85
CA ALA A 45 -4.40 -8.08 1.95
C ALA A 45 -5.82 -7.92 1.42
N VAL A 46 -6.79 -8.12 2.30
CA VAL A 46 -8.19 -7.78 2.08
C VAL A 46 -8.54 -6.67 3.04
N VAL A 47 -9.03 -5.56 2.52
CA VAL A 47 -9.37 -4.37 3.29
C VAL A 47 -10.88 -4.19 3.23
N PRO A 48 -11.58 -4.08 4.37
CA PRO A 48 -13.00 -3.72 4.38
C PRO A 48 -13.23 -2.38 3.69
N ALA A 49 -14.33 -2.26 2.92
CA ALA A 49 -14.64 -1.04 2.18
C ALA A 49 -14.69 0.21 3.07
N ALA A 50 -15.24 0.09 4.29
CA ALA A 50 -15.29 1.19 5.26
C ALA A 50 -13.89 1.63 5.71
N THR A 51 -13.00 0.68 6.00
CA THR A 51 -11.59 0.96 6.35
C THR A 51 -10.88 1.66 5.19
N TYR A 52 -11.07 1.16 3.98
CA TYR A 52 -10.48 1.77 2.79
C TYR A 52 -10.99 3.20 2.56
N ALA A 53 -12.28 3.46 2.77
CA ALA A 53 -12.83 4.80 2.66
C ALA A 53 -12.16 5.78 3.63
N GLN A 54 -11.95 5.39 4.89
CA GLN A 54 -11.22 6.19 5.88
C GLN A 54 -9.75 6.45 5.44
N MET A 55 -9.08 5.42 4.93
CA MET A 55 -7.71 5.56 4.43
C MET A 55 -7.63 6.56 3.26
N VAL A 56 -8.57 6.48 2.32
CA VAL A 56 -8.63 7.40 1.17
C VAL A 56 -8.96 8.83 1.63
N ASP A 57 -9.84 9.02 2.59
CA ASP A 57 -10.16 10.35 3.12
C ASP A 57 -8.96 10.97 3.84
N THR A 58 -8.20 10.18 4.59
CA THR A 58 -6.92 10.61 5.16
C THR A 58 -5.93 10.95 4.04
N ALA A 59 -5.84 10.13 2.99
CA ALA A 59 -4.94 10.35 1.86
C ALA A 59 -5.25 11.61 1.04
N LYS A 60 -6.52 12.01 0.95
CA LYS A 60 -6.90 13.29 0.31
C LYS A 60 -6.30 14.50 1.03
N SER A 61 -6.23 14.43 2.35
CA SER A 61 -5.64 15.49 3.18
C SER A 61 -4.12 15.37 3.27
N PHE A 62 -3.61 14.15 3.25
CA PHE A 62 -2.20 13.81 3.40
C PHE A 62 -1.75 12.83 2.31
N PRO A 63 -1.66 13.27 1.03
CA PRO A 63 -1.35 12.38 -0.09
C PRO A 63 0.08 11.86 -0.10
N GLN A 64 0.94 12.44 0.73
CA GLN A 64 2.36 12.12 0.85
C GLN A 64 2.74 11.95 2.31
N PHE A 65 3.72 11.10 2.60
CA PHE A 65 4.25 10.93 3.94
C PHE A 65 5.61 10.22 3.89
N VAL A 66 6.23 10.05 5.04
CA VAL A 66 7.46 9.27 5.18
C VAL A 66 7.30 8.19 6.26
N LEU A 67 7.84 7.01 5.99
CA LEU A 67 7.86 5.90 6.96
C LEU A 67 9.29 5.44 7.20
N PRO A 68 9.71 5.29 8.47
CA PRO A 68 10.99 4.70 8.82
C PRO A 68 10.89 3.18 8.74
N LEU A 69 11.90 2.56 8.14
CA LEU A 69 12.10 1.12 8.12
C LEU A 69 13.34 0.78 8.95
N PRO A 70 13.21 0.00 10.03
CA PRO A 70 14.37 -0.37 10.86
C PRO A 70 15.42 -1.14 10.07
N ARG A 71 16.69 -0.81 10.27
CA ARG A 71 17.85 -1.48 9.69
C ARG A 71 18.87 -1.83 10.76
N ILE A 72 19.48 -2.98 10.65
CA ILE A 72 20.67 -3.34 11.40
C ILE A 72 21.87 -2.81 10.59
N VAL A 73 22.56 -1.81 11.11
CA VAL A 73 23.69 -1.15 10.44
C VAL A 73 24.96 -1.94 10.62
N LYS A 74 25.20 -2.47 11.84
CA LYS A 74 26.31 -3.37 12.13
C LYS A 74 25.81 -4.61 12.84
N LYS A 75 26.44 -5.74 12.56
CA LYS A 75 26.25 -6.95 13.37
C LYS A 75 26.88 -6.72 14.75
N ALA A 76 26.36 -7.44 15.75
CA ALA A 76 26.93 -7.41 17.08
C ALA A 76 28.47 -7.57 17.04
N ASP A 77 29.16 -6.66 17.69
CA ASP A 77 30.59 -6.77 17.98
C ASP A 77 30.84 -7.76 19.13
N GLU A 78 32.09 -7.90 19.58
CA GLU A 78 32.45 -8.81 20.67
C GLU A 78 31.76 -8.47 22.00
N ASP A 79 31.28 -7.23 22.17
CA ASP A 79 30.52 -6.77 23.34
C ASP A 79 29.00 -6.97 23.21
N GLY A 80 28.54 -7.48 22.07
CA GLY A 80 27.11 -7.80 21.81
C GLY A 80 26.25 -6.58 21.43
N GLU A 81 26.85 -5.41 21.21
CA GLU A 81 26.12 -4.22 20.76
C GLU A 81 25.73 -4.30 19.29
N VAL A 82 24.46 -4.06 19.02
CA VAL A 82 23.90 -4.00 17.67
C VAL A 82 23.60 -2.55 17.33
N GLU A 83 24.34 -1.99 16.38
CA GLU A 83 24.03 -0.66 15.89
C GLU A 83 22.81 -0.74 14.96
N SER A 84 21.71 -0.13 15.38
CA SER A 84 20.46 -0.04 14.62
C SER A 84 20.30 1.36 14.04
N GLY A 85 19.74 1.42 12.83
CA GLY A 85 19.42 2.67 12.15
C GLY A 85 18.06 2.58 11.48
N TYR A 86 17.72 3.58 10.70
CA TYR A 86 16.49 3.62 9.93
C TYR A 86 16.78 4.02 8.48
N GLU A 87 16.15 3.32 7.56
CA GLU A 87 16.02 3.78 6.20
C GLU A 87 14.64 4.41 6.05
N VAL A 88 14.56 5.63 5.54
CA VAL A 88 13.29 6.35 5.41
C VAL A 88 12.75 6.18 4.01
N TYR A 89 11.48 5.81 3.92
CA TYR A 89 10.73 5.68 2.67
C TYR A 89 9.74 6.81 2.52
N TYR A 90 9.79 7.49 1.38
CA TYR A 90 8.78 8.43 0.95
C TYR A 90 7.62 7.66 0.32
N LEU A 91 6.41 7.93 0.75
CA LEU A 91 5.19 7.33 0.21
C LEU A 91 4.31 8.37 -0.46
N GLN A 92 3.67 7.96 -1.56
CA GLN A 92 2.73 8.80 -2.30
C GLN A 92 1.48 8.00 -2.65
N TRP A 93 0.31 8.57 -2.37
CA TRP A 93 -0.96 8.08 -2.85
C TRP A 93 -1.25 8.66 -4.23
N ILE A 94 -1.56 7.80 -5.21
CA ILE A 94 -1.90 8.21 -6.57
C ILE A 94 -3.20 7.55 -7.01
N PRO A 95 -4.16 8.33 -7.57
CA PRO A 95 -5.32 7.76 -8.24
C PRO A 95 -4.88 7.07 -9.53
N LEU A 96 -5.46 5.91 -9.79
CA LEU A 96 -5.24 5.16 -11.03
C LEU A 96 -6.46 5.32 -11.95
N PRO A 97 -6.27 5.24 -13.27
CA PRO A 97 -7.38 5.20 -14.20
C PRO A 97 -8.27 3.99 -13.88
N LYS A 98 -9.58 4.17 -13.98
CA LYS A 98 -10.51 3.04 -13.88
C LYS A 98 -10.32 2.12 -15.09
N PRO A 99 -10.17 0.80 -14.88
CA PRO A 99 -10.25 -0.15 -15.98
C PRO A 99 -11.61 -0.05 -16.69
N ALA A 100 -11.64 -0.27 -18.00
CA ALA A 100 -12.86 -0.15 -18.80
C ALA A 100 -13.95 -1.16 -18.40
N ASP A 101 -13.55 -2.28 -17.80
CA ASP A 101 -14.41 -3.37 -17.33
C ASP A 101 -14.89 -3.21 -15.86
N THR A 102 -14.48 -2.13 -15.19
CA THR A 102 -14.89 -1.85 -13.81
C THR A 102 -16.31 -1.25 -13.77
N ALA A 103 -17.14 -1.71 -12.83
CA ALA A 103 -18.48 -1.17 -12.61
C ALA A 103 -18.45 0.36 -12.52
N SER A 104 -19.40 1.01 -13.20
CA SER A 104 -19.39 2.47 -13.42
C SER A 104 -19.39 3.28 -12.11
N ASN A 105 -19.91 2.73 -11.02
CA ASN A 105 -20.07 3.40 -9.73
C ASN A 105 -18.92 3.13 -8.74
N ALA A 106 -18.08 2.12 -8.99
CA ALA A 106 -16.95 1.85 -8.12
C ALA A 106 -15.98 3.05 -8.10
N PRO A 107 -15.42 3.44 -6.93
CA PRO A 107 -14.40 4.49 -6.87
C PRO A 107 -13.17 4.07 -7.68
N ALA A 108 -12.40 5.06 -8.15
CA ALA A 108 -11.16 4.79 -8.86
C ALA A 108 -10.18 4.01 -7.95
N PRO A 109 -9.46 3.02 -8.49
CA PRO A 109 -8.42 2.34 -7.74
C PRO A 109 -7.30 3.32 -7.37
N MET A 110 -6.63 3.06 -6.25
CA MET A 110 -5.52 3.88 -5.78
C MET A 110 -4.25 3.03 -5.71
N ALA A 111 -3.13 3.63 -6.04
CA ALA A 111 -1.82 3.06 -5.74
C ALA A 111 -1.10 3.87 -4.66
N VAL A 112 -0.24 3.18 -3.91
CA VAL A 112 0.72 3.81 -2.99
C VAL A 112 2.12 3.42 -3.42
N LEU A 113 2.94 4.41 -3.74
CA LEU A 113 4.32 4.22 -4.13
C LEU A 113 5.22 4.44 -2.92
N PHE A 114 6.15 3.53 -2.71
CA PHE A 114 7.21 3.68 -1.70
C PHE A 114 8.56 3.80 -2.37
N THR A 115 9.23 4.90 -2.15
CA THR A 115 10.55 5.21 -2.72
C THR A 115 11.52 5.51 -1.58
N PRO A 116 12.74 4.94 -1.55
CA PRO A 116 13.74 5.36 -0.59
C PRO A 116 13.91 6.88 -0.63
N LEU A 117 13.84 7.56 0.51
CA LEU A 117 13.89 9.02 0.56
C LEU A 117 15.19 9.58 -0.02
N ALA A 118 16.30 8.87 0.16
CA ALA A 118 17.58 9.24 -0.43
C ALA A 118 17.53 9.23 -1.97
N GLU A 119 16.91 8.21 -2.55
CA GLU A 119 16.72 8.09 -4.00
C GLU A 119 15.78 9.18 -4.52
N TYR A 120 14.68 9.45 -3.79
CA TYR A 120 13.75 10.52 -4.14
C TYR A 120 14.42 11.90 -4.10
N LYS A 121 15.24 12.19 -3.09
CA LYS A 121 16.00 13.46 -3.00
C LYS A 121 16.99 13.63 -4.15
N LEU A 122 17.56 12.55 -4.65
CA LEU A 122 18.53 12.57 -5.73
C LEU A 122 17.87 12.72 -7.10
N ARG A 123 16.77 12.02 -7.37
CA ARG A 123 16.17 11.89 -8.71
C ARG A 123 14.79 12.52 -8.85
N GLN A 124 14.17 12.98 -7.75
CA GLN A 124 12.84 13.59 -7.73
C GLN A 124 11.78 12.70 -8.41
N GLU A 125 11.07 13.24 -9.39
CA GLU A 125 10.05 12.54 -10.16
C GLU A 125 10.56 11.33 -10.99
N TYR A 126 11.87 11.26 -11.22
CA TYR A 126 12.50 10.13 -11.92
C TYR A 126 12.93 9.00 -10.97
N ALA A 127 12.72 9.17 -9.67
CA ALA A 127 13.02 8.13 -8.70
C ALA A 127 12.07 6.94 -8.86
N GLN A 128 12.63 5.74 -8.91
CA GLN A 128 11.84 4.53 -9.08
C GLN A 128 11.33 4.02 -7.72
N PRO A 129 10.01 3.78 -7.57
CA PRO A 129 9.50 3.17 -6.36
C PRO A 129 10.01 1.73 -6.22
N THR A 130 10.32 1.32 -5.00
CA THR A 130 10.75 -0.03 -4.67
C THR A 130 9.61 -0.95 -4.30
N LEU A 131 8.48 -0.38 -3.88
CA LEU A 131 7.24 -1.10 -3.58
C LEU A 131 6.07 -0.29 -4.11
N VAL A 132 5.16 -0.97 -4.81
CA VAL A 132 3.90 -0.41 -5.29
C VAL A 132 2.76 -1.21 -4.68
N LEU A 133 1.90 -0.57 -3.89
CA LEU A 133 0.67 -1.16 -3.40
C LEU A 133 -0.49 -0.71 -4.28
N THR A 134 -1.26 -1.65 -4.80
CA THR A 134 -2.45 -1.38 -5.62
C THR A 134 -3.69 -1.82 -4.88
N HIS A 135 -4.68 -0.93 -4.77
CA HIS A 135 -5.98 -1.19 -4.17
C HIS A 135 -7.03 -1.35 -5.27
N TYR A 136 -7.51 -2.59 -5.45
CA TYR A 136 -8.56 -2.92 -6.40
C TYR A 136 -9.94 -2.70 -5.79
N THR A 137 -10.71 -1.83 -6.39
CA THR A 137 -12.02 -1.37 -5.88
C THR A 137 -13.20 -2.07 -6.52
N ASP A 138 -12.95 -3.00 -7.43
CA ASP A 138 -13.95 -3.70 -8.24
C ASP A 138 -15.04 -4.41 -7.40
N LEU A 139 -14.69 -4.84 -6.19
CA LEU A 139 -15.56 -5.62 -5.31
C LEU A 139 -16.21 -4.80 -4.19
N ILE A 140 -16.05 -3.48 -4.18
CA ILE A 140 -16.62 -2.62 -3.13
C ILE A 140 -18.14 -2.75 -3.08
N GLU A 141 -18.82 -2.57 -4.22
CA GLU A 141 -20.28 -2.56 -4.26
C GLU A 141 -20.88 -3.96 -4.06
N SER A 142 -20.27 -4.97 -4.65
CA SER A 142 -20.83 -6.34 -4.63
C SER A 142 -20.46 -7.14 -3.39
N LYS A 143 -19.32 -6.85 -2.76
CA LYS A 143 -18.75 -7.65 -1.67
C LYS A 143 -18.31 -6.85 -0.44
N GLY A 144 -18.27 -5.52 -0.51
CA GLY A 144 -17.83 -4.66 0.59
C GLY A 144 -16.35 -4.76 0.92
N ILE A 145 -15.51 -5.20 -0.01
CA ILE A 145 -14.08 -5.38 0.17
C ILE A 145 -13.26 -4.72 -0.93
N VAL A 146 -12.03 -4.37 -0.58
CA VAL A 146 -10.96 -3.94 -1.47
C VAL A 146 -9.83 -4.96 -1.40
N LEU A 147 -9.33 -5.38 -2.55
CA LEU A 147 -8.20 -6.29 -2.63
C LEU A 147 -6.92 -5.49 -2.81
N LEU A 148 -5.97 -5.69 -1.90
CA LEU A 148 -4.65 -5.07 -1.95
C LEU A 148 -3.63 -6.05 -2.50
N ARG A 149 -2.80 -5.57 -3.43
CA ARG A 149 -1.63 -6.27 -3.94
C ARG A 149 -0.40 -5.38 -3.84
N GLY A 150 0.71 -5.95 -3.39
CA GLY A 150 2.00 -5.27 -3.36
C GLY A 150 3.01 -5.95 -4.29
N ASP A 151 3.59 -5.14 -5.16
CA ASP A 151 4.64 -5.54 -6.08
C ASP A 151 5.96 -4.87 -5.68
N ILE A 152 6.97 -5.68 -5.38
CA ILE A 152 8.34 -5.22 -5.14
C ILE A 152 9.01 -5.08 -6.51
N THR A 153 9.58 -3.91 -6.76
CA THR A 153 10.31 -3.63 -8.00
C THR A 153 11.65 -4.36 -7.99
N GLU A 154 11.99 -4.96 -9.10
CA GLU A 154 13.26 -5.63 -9.30
C GLU A 154 14.23 -4.72 -10.09
N SER A 155 15.52 -4.83 -9.81
CA SER A 155 16.57 -4.21 -10.62
C SER A 155 16.67 -4.89 -11.98
N ASP A 156 17.38 -4.28 -12.94
CA ASP A 156 17.66 -4.85 -14.27
C ASP A 156 18.29 -6.24 -14.23
N LYS A 157 18.88 -6.62 -13.08
CA LYS A 157 19.46 -7.95 -12.83
C LYS A 157 18.50 -8.93 -12.16
N GLY A 158 17.22 -8.60 -12.05
CA GLY A 158 16.20 -9.43 -11.41
C GLY A 158 16.32 -9.53 -9.88
N LYS A 159 17.09 -8.63 -9.24
CA LYS A 159 17.22 -8.58 -7.78
C LYS A 159 16.19 -7.62 -7.19
N ALA A 160 15.40 -8.10 -6.25
CA ALA A 160 14.45 -7.27 -5.52
C ALA A 160 15.17 -6.16 -4.75
N HIS A 161 14.61 -4.94 -4.80
CA HIS A 161 15.19 -3.78 -4.11
C HIS A 161 15.03 -3.86 -2.59
N ILE A 162 13.96 -4.50 -2.14
CA ILE A 162 13.69 -4.73 -0.71
C ILE A 162 13.24 -6.17 -0.48
N GLN A 163 13.41 -6.66 0.75
CA GLN A 163 12.92 -7.97 1.12
C GLN A 163 11.40 -7.94 1.38
N GLN A 164 10.74 -9.09 1.24
CA GLN A 164 9.30 -9.20 1.47
C GLN A 164 8.89 -8.75 2.89
N LYS A 165 9.68 -9.10 3.91
CA LYS A 165 9.45 -8.65 5.29
C LYS A 165 9.45 -7.13 5.43
N ASP A 166 10.31 -6.43 4.69
CA ASP A 166 10.40 -4.98 4.68
C ASP A 166 9.17 -4.36 4.02
N ALA A 167 8.74 -4.95 2.89
CA ALA A 167 7.51 -4.55 2.21
C ALA A 167 6.27 -4.75 3.11
N GLN A 168 6.22 -5.84 3.89
CA GLN A 168 5.17 -6.06 4.89
C GLN A 168 5.17 -4.99 5.97
N LEU A 169 6.34 -4.63 6.50
CA LEU A 169 6.46 -3.57 7.53
C LEU A 169 6.01 -2.21 6.99
N LEU A 170 6.37 -1.85 5.77
CA LEU A 170 5.91 -0.62 5.12
C LEU A 170 4.39 -0.63 4.92
N THR A 171 3.82 -1.76 4.50
CA THR A 171 2.37 -1.92 4.31
C THR A 171 1.62 -1.78 5.64
N LEU A 172 2.13 -2.38 6.72
CA LEU A 172 1.56 -2.22 8.07
C LEU A 172 1.70 -0.78 8.57
N GLY A 173 2.83 -0.13 8.30
CA GLY A 173 3.04 1.28 8.61
C GLY A 173 2.01 2.17 7.92
N LEU A 174 1.75 1.94 6.63
CA LEU A 174 0.71 2.64 5.89
C LEU A 174 -0.65 2.53 6.58
N GLN A 175 -1.08 1.32 6.93
CA GLN A 175 -2.37 1.11 7.60
C GLN A 175 -2.44 1.85 8.94
N ARG A 176 -1.39 1.80 9.74
CA ARG A 176 -1.35 2.46 11.05
C ARG A 176 -1.49 3.97 10.96
N PHE A 177 -0.95 4.62 9.92
CA PHE A 177 -1.00 6.06 9.74
C PHE A 177 -2.24 6.54 8.99
N TYR A 178 -2.81 5.74 8.11
CA TYR A 178 -3.93 6.16 7.26
C TYR A 178 -5.28 5.63 7.70
N HIS A 179 -5.33 4.53 8.46
CA HIS A 179 -6.57 4.06 9.08
C HIS A 179 -6.74 4.75 10.44
N ILE A 180 -7.12 6.00 10.42
CA ILE A 180 -7.36 6.85 11.60
C ILE A 180 -8.75 7.44 11.48
N ASP A 181 -9.56 7.30 12.53
CA ASP A 181 -10.85 7.99 12.61
C ASP A 181 -10.65 9.41 13.17
N TRP A 182 -10.60 10.39 12.26
CA TRP A 182 -10.44 11.80 12.62
C TRP A 182 -11.63 12.37 13.38
N ALA A 183 -12.81 11.76 13.28
CA ALA A 183 -13.99 12.20 14.02
C ALA A 183 -13.87 11.95 15.53
N LEU A 184 -13.02 11.01 15.93
CA LEU A 184 -12.77 10.67 17.33
C LEU A 184 -11.58 11.43 17.93
N GLU A 185 -11.03 12.43 17.23
CA GLU A 185 -9.90 13.22 17.74
C GLU A 185 -10.24 13.89 19.08
N GLY A 186 -9.38 13.66 20.08
CA GLY A 186 -9.61 14.16 21.43
C GLY A 186 -10.63 13.39 22.26
N LEU A 187 -11.35 12.43 21.66
CA LEU A 187 -12.26 11.51 22.35
C LEU A 187 -11.65 10.15 22.58
N ASP A 188 -10.61 9.84 21.81
CA ASP A 188 -9.87 8.59 21.87
C ASP A 188 -8.74 8.72 22.89
N ASN A 189 -8.69 7.83 23.89
CA ASN A 189 -7.64 7.81 24.92
C ASN A 189 -6.35 7.13 24.43
N ASP A 190 -6.23 6.89 23.13
CA ASP A 190 -5.03 6.28 22.55
C ASP A 190 -3.99 7.36 22.17
N GLU A 191 -3.07 7.63 23.10
CA GLU A 191 -1.93 8.54 22.91
C GLU A 191 -1.12 8.23 21.62
N GLN A 192 -1.07 6.97 21.21
CA GLN A 192 -0.37 6.58 19.97
C GLN A 192 -1.12 7.04 18.71
N VAL A 193 -2.45 7.03 18.75
CA VAL A 193 -3.27 7.53 17.63
C VAL A 193 -3.08 9.02 17.50
N ASP A 194 -3.17 9.78 18.60
CA ASP A 194 -2.97 11.22 18.59
C ASP A 194 -1.55 11.60 18.13
N ARG A 195 -0.55 10.85 18.53
CA ARG A 195 0.81 11.03 18.07
C ARG A 195 0.94 10.80 16.55
N ARG A 196 0.27 9.79 16.00
CA ARG A 196 0.24 9.55 14.53
C ARG A 196 -0.47 10.68 13.79
N ARG A 197 -1.60 11.18 14.32
CA ARG A 197 -2.30 12.36 13.77
C ARG A 197 -1.39 13.59 13.73
N ALA A 198 -0.70 13.85 14.83
CA ALA A 198 0.23 14.97 14.94
C ALA A 198 1.39 14.85 13.95
N LEU A 199 1.94 13.66 13.75
CA LEU A 199 3.02 13.41 12.78
C LEU A 199 2.56 13.64 11.33
N LEU A 200 1.36 13.18 10.95
CA LEU A 200 0.81 13.45 9.63
C LEU A 200 0.62 14.95 9.38
N ARG A 201 0.10 15.69 10.36
CA ARG A 201 -0.07 17.15 10.25
C ARG A 201 1.26 17.90 10.18
N ALA A 202 2.25 17.47 10.95
CA ALA A 202 3.55 18.12 10.98
C ALA A 202 4.36 17.93 9.69
N PHE A 203 4.07 16.89 8.91
CA PHE A 203 4.73 16.63 7.63
C PHE A 203 4.19 17.51 6.50
N HIS A 204 2.95 17.95 6.57
CA HIS A 204 2.24 18.79 5.59
C HIS A 204 2.09 20.24 6.06
#